data_2b9bc86dcecbd1471423b80cead91207
#
_entry.id   2b9bc86dcecbd1471423b80cead91207
#
_cell.length_a   1.000
_cell.length_b   1.000
_cell.length_c   1.000
_cell.angle_alpha   90.00
_cell.angle_beta   90.00
_cell.angle_gamma   90.00
#
_symmetry.space_group_name_H-M   'P 1'
#
loop_
_entity.id
_entity.type
_entity.pdbx_description
1 polymer ?
#
loop_
_entity_poly.entity_id
_entity_poly.type
_entity_poly.pdbx_seq_one_letter_code
_entity_poly.pdbx_strand_id
1 'polypeptide(L)'
;MNQMRLVLLSCCAPCSAGAIKQLADGAVDGVSDFIVLFYNPNIFPETEYTKRMAEQIKYCEALGVKYAVLEYDHDAWRAAVRGFETAPERGARCSLCFEYRFRRAVKFAHENGYNAIGSVLGVSRHKDQSQVDLAATNVCNEIQYLPIKWDEGLRIQINRTSDFYRQNYCGCEFSIRKV
;
A
#
# COMPACT_ATOMS: atom_id res chain seq x y z
N MET A 1 18.83 7.72 19.63
CA MET A 1 18.36 6.88 18.50
C MET A 1 17.31 7.68 17.77
N ASN A 2 17.47 7.89 16.46
CA ASN A 2 16.48 8.61 15.67
C ASN A 2 15.17 7.81 15.67
N GLN A 3 14.12 8.35 16.25
CA GLN A 3 12.81 7.73 16.28
C GLN A 3 12.21 7.74 14.86
N MET A 4 11.82 6.58 14.36
CA MET A 4 11.22 6.47 13.02
C MET A 4 9.74 6.83 13.08
N ARG A 5 9.35 7.78 12.24
CA ARG A 5 7.97 8.15 11.95
C ARG A 5 7.62 7.58 10.57
N LEU A 6 6.79 6.56 10.56
CA LEU A 6 6.56 5.70 9.40
C LEU A 6 5.30 6.07 8.62
N VAL A 7 5.42 6.20 7.30
CA VAL A 7 4.27 6.11 6.38
C VAL A 7 4.11 4.66 5.94
N LEU A 8 2.98 4.04 6.25
CA LEU A 8 2.63 2.70 5.76
C LEU A 8 1.78 2.81 4.50
N LEU A 9 2.37 2.56 3.34
CA LEU A 9 1.63 2.55 2.06
C LEU A 9 0.76 1.29 1.96
N SER A 10 -0.57 1.50 1.91
CA SER A 10 -1.58 0.44 1.96
C SER A 10 -2.43 0.38 0.68
N CYS A 11 -2.86 -0.80 0.29
CA CYS A 11 -3.76 -1.00 -0.85
C CYS A 11 -5.19 -1.42 -0.47
N CYS A 12 -5.39 -2.05 0.68
CA CYS A 12 -6.69 -2.53 1.14
C CYS A 12 -6.60 -3.11 2.55
N ALA A 13 -7.72 -3.16 3.26
CA ALA A 13 -7.78 -3.69 4.61
C ALA A 13 -7.30 -5.15 4.74
N PRO A 14 -7.73 -6.11 3.89
CA PRO A 14 -7.28 -7.50 4.03
C PRO A 14 -5.76 -7.69 3.94
N CYS A 15 -5.07 -6.85 3.16
CA CYS A 15 -3.61 -6.93 3.04
C CYS A 15 -2.89 -6.24 4.19
N SER A 16 -3.43 -5.13 4.70
CA SER A 16 -2.77 -4.26 5.67
C SER A 16 -3.12 -4.54 7.12
N ALA A 17 -4.21 -5.27 7.40
CA ALA A 17 -4.74 -5.41 8.75
C ALA A 17 -3.70 -5.95 9.76
N GLY A 18 -2.94 -6.97 9.39
CA GLY A 18 -1.88 -7.51 10.25
C GLY A 18 -0.76 -6.50 10.51
N ALA A 19 -0.31 -5.79 9.47
CA ALA A 19 0.73 -4.77 9.59
C ALA A 19 0.29 -3.59 10.46
N ILE A 20 -0.94 -3.10 10.26
CA ILE A 20 -1.50 -2.01 11.06
C ILE A 20 -1.61 -2.42 12.53
N LYS A 21 -2.07 -3.65 12.79
CA LYS A 21 -2.17 -4.18 14.15
C LYS A 21 -0.80 -4.30 14.82
N GLN A 22 0.21 -4.82 14.12
CA GLN A 22 1.58 -4.89 14.64
C GLN A 22 2.14 -3.52 15.00
N LEU A 23 1.93 -2.51 14.13
CA LEU A 23 2.36 -1.13 14.40
C LEU A 23 1.59 -0.51 15.58
N ALA A 24 0.28 -0.72 15.66
CA ALA A 24 -0.55 -0.21 16.74
C ALA A 24 -0.18 -0.81 18.10
N ASP A 25 0.25 -2.08 18.12
CA ASP A 25 0.71 -2.77 19.33
C ASP A 25 2.17 -2.45 19.69
N GLY A 26 2.87 -1.63 18.90
CA GLY A 26 4.29 -1.33 19.11
C GLY A 26 5.24 -2.50 18.84
N ALA A 27 4.81 -3.47 18.04
CA ALA A 27 5.58 -4.69 17.74
C ALA A 27 6.60 -4.53 16.60
N VAL A 28 6.85 -3.30 16.15
CA VAL A 28 7.86 -2.98 15.12
C VAL A 28 8.93 -2.09 15.73
N ASP A 29 10.11 -2.66 15.93
CA ASP A 29 11.21 -1.98 16.60
C ASP A 29 11.61 -0.67 15.91
N GLY A 30 11.86 0.36 16.72
CA GLY A 30 12.32 1.67 16.28
C GLY A 30 11.24 2.58 15.69
N VAL A 31 10.02 2.10 15.45
CA VAL A 31 8.90 2.92 14.98
C VAL A 31 8.21 3.56 16.19
N SER A 32 8.26 4.89 16.26
CA SER A 32 7.66 5.67 17.36
C SER A 32 6.29 6.27 17.02
N ASP A 33 6.02 6.47 15.73
CA ASP A 33 4.76 6.99 15.21
C ASP A 33 4.52 6.46 13.80
N PHE A 34 3.27 6.31 13.39
CA PHE A 34 2.96 5.90 12.03
C PHE A 34 1.62 6.47 11.53
N ILE A 35 1.50 6.49 10.22
CA ILE A 35 0.26 6.82 9.52
C ILE A 35 0.03 5.82 8.38
N VAL A 36 -1.20 5.38 8.22
CA VAL A 36 -1.61 4.53 7.09
C VAL A 36 -1.95 5.43 5.91
N LEU A 37 -1.23 5.27 4.80
CA LEU A 37 -1.45 6.04 3.59
C LEU A 37 -2.20 5.20 2.56
N PHE A 38 -3.41 5.62 2.21
CA PHE A 38 -4.19 5.06 1.12
C PHE A 38 -3.99 5.91 -0.14
N TYR A 39 -3.12 5.44 -1.04
CA TYR A 39 -2.88 6.03 -2.35
C TYR A 39 -2.86 4.93 -3.42
N ASN A 40 -3.94 4.79 -4.13
CA ASN A 40 -4.19 3.66 -5.02
C ASN A 40 -4.83 4.08 -6.35
N PRO A 41 -4.18 4.96 -7.14
CA PRO A 41 -4.75 5.45 -8.40
C PRO A 41 -4.88 4.34 -9.47
N ASN A 42 -4.22 3.21 -9.26
CA ASN A 42 -4.28 2.04 -10.13
C ASN A 42 -5.58 1.24 -10.00
N ILE A 43 -6.35 1.44 -8.93
CA ILE A 43 -7.58 0.66 -8.71
C ILE A 43 -8.69 1.16 -9.63
N PHE A 44 -9.26 0.24 -10.39
CA PHE A 44 -10.35 0.49 -11.32
C PHE A 44 -11.36 -0.67 -11.28
N PRO A 45 -12.67 -0.43 -11.45
CA PRO A 45 -13.32 0.88 -11.60
C PRO A 45 -13.31 1.71 -10.30
N GLU A 46 -13.72 2.97 -10.36
CA GLU A 46 -13.77 3.86 -9.19
C GLU A 46 -14.66 3.33 -8.07
N THR A 47 -15.69 2.56 -8.40
CA THR A 47 -16.53 1.86 -7.41
C THR A 47 -15.73 0.84 -6.59
N GLU A 48 -14.78 0.16 -7.19
CA GLU A 48 -13.85 -0.75 -6.51
C GLU A 48 -12.87 0.02 -5.61
N TYR A 49 -12.32 1.14 -6.11
CA TYR A 49 -11.49 2.05 -5.34
C TYR A 49 -12.23 2.53 -4.07
N THR A 50 -13.44 3.06 -4.24
CA THR A 50 -14.26 3.58 -3.14
C THR A 50 -14.55 2.51 -2.09
N LYS A 51 -14.88 1.29 -2.53
CA LYS A 51 -15.13 0.16 -1.63
C LYS A 51 -13.89 -0.19 -0.78
N ARG A 52 -12.72 -0.31 -1.39
CA ARG A 52 -11.47 -0.63 -0.67
C ARG A 52 -11.04 0.50 0.26
N MET A 53 -11.23 1.74 -0.17
CA MET A 53 -10.95 2.93 0.62
C MET A 53 -11.80 2.98 1.88
N ALA A 54 -13.13 2.85 1.74
CA ALA A 54 -14.06 2.91 2.86
C ALA A 54 -13.75 1.83 3.91
N GLU A 55 -13.42 0.63 3.47
CA GLU A 55 -13.08 -0.47 4.37
C GLU A 55 -11.74 -0.24 5.09
N GLN A 56 -10.74 0.31 4.39
CA GLN A 56 -9.46 0.69 5.00
C GLN A 56 -9.65 1.74 6.08
N ILE A 57 -10.45 2.77 5.80
CA ILE A 57 -10.77 3.83 6.76
C ILE A 57 -11.46 3.24 7.99
N LYS A 58 -12.51 2.45 7.78
CA LYS A 58 -13.25 1.78 8.87
C LYS A 58 -12.32 0.98 9.79
N TYR A 59 -11.37 0.27 9.22
CA TYR A 59 -10.41 -0.52 10.01
C TYR A 59 -9.44 0.37 10.80
N CYS A 60 -8.93 1.44 10.21
CA CYS A 60 -8.07 2.40 10.90
C CYS A 60 -8.81 3.09 12.06
N GLU A 61 -10.04 3.53 11.84
CA GLU A 61 -10.88 4.15 12.86
C GLU A 61 -11.17 3.21 14.02
N ALA A 62 -11.47 1.94 13.74
CA ALA A 62 -11.72 0.94 14.77
C ALA A 62 -10.51 0.68 15.68
N LEU A 63 -9.29 0.89 15.17
CA LEU A 63 -8.04 0.78 15.93
C LEU A 63 -7.55 2.12 16.50
N GLY A 64 -8.21 3.24 16.18
CA GLY A 64 -7.76 4.57 16.56
C GLY A 64 -6.41 4.99 15.95
N VAL A 65 -6.05 4.44 14.80
CA VAL A 65 -4.79 4.76 14.11
C VAL A 65 -4.98 5.88 13.09
N LYS A 66 -3.93 6.68 12.90
CA LYS A 66 -3.91 7.76 11.92
C LYS A 66 -3.96 7.20 10.51
N TYR A 67 -4.70 7.85 9.64
CA TYR A 67 -4.70 7.54 8.21
C TYR A 67 -4.81 8.80 7.35
N ALA A 68 -4.38 8.69 6.11
CA ALA A 68 -4.59 9.70 5.08
C ALA A 68 -5.00 9.02 3.77
N VAL A 69 -5.95 9.65 3.08
CA VAL A 69 -6.36 9.26 1.73
C VAL A 69 -5.93 10.36 0.79
N LEU A 70 -5.19 10.01 -0.23
CA LEU A 70 -4.77 10.96 -1.26
C LEU A 70 -5.70 10.93 -2.46
N GLU A 71 -5.44 11.82 -3.40
CA GLU A 71 -6.20 11.99 -4.63
C GLU A 71 -6.34 10.70 -5.44
N TYR A 72 -7.49 10.49 -6.06
CA TYR A 72 -7.71 9.43 -7.04
C TYR A 72 -7.38 9.96 -8.44
N ASP A 73 -6.11 10.00 -8.77
CA ASP A 73 -5.57 10.51 -10.03
C ASP A 73 -5.32 9.39 -11.06
N HIS A 74 -6.36 8.61 -11.32
CA HIS A 74 -6.30 7.42 -12.19
C HIS A 74 -5.78 7.74 -13.61
N ASP A 75 -6.18 8.87 -14.20
CA ASP A 75 -5.71 9.26 -15.52
C ASP A 75 -4.23 9.59 -15.55
N ALA A 76 -3.71 10.23 -14.51
CA ALA A 76 -2.28 10.50 -14.38
C ALA A 76 -1.48 9.18 -14.18
N TRP A 77 -2.01 8.24 -13.40
CA TRP A 77 -1.42 6.91 -13.28
C TRP A 77 -1.43 6.16 -14.63
N ARG A 78 -2.54 6.20 -15.39
CA ARG A 78 -2.60 5.61 -16.74
C ARG A 78 -1.55 6.20 -17.67
N ALA A 79 -1.34 7.51 -17.61
CA ALA A 79 -0.28 8.16 -18.39
C ALA A 79 1.12 7.67 -17.98
N ALA A 80 1.36 7.44 -16.70
CA ALA A 80 2.65 6.94 -16.19
C ALA A 80 2.97 5.50 -16.62
N VAL A 81 1.96 4.66 -16.87
CA VAL A 81 2.14 3.27 -17.32
C VAL A 81 1.89 3.07 -18.82
N ARG A 82 1.74 4.17 -19.57
CA ARG A 82 1.49 4.14 -21.01
C ARG A 82 2.56 3.36 -21.76
N GLY A 83 2.13 2.51 -22.69
CA GLY A 83 3.00 1.62 -23.48
C GLY A 83 3.24 0.26 -22.83
N PHE A 84 2.76 0.06 -21.60
CA PHE A 84 2.90 -1.20 -20.86
C PHE A 84 1.56 -1.85 -20.52
N GLU A 85 0.48 -1.45 -21.17
CA GLU A 85 -0.89 -1.93 -20.90
C GLU A 85 -1.02 -3.43 -21.06
N THR A 86 -0.30 -4.01 -22.02
CA THR A 86 -0.30 -5.45 -22.31
C THR A 86 0.72 -6.25 -21.51
N ALA A 87 1.57 -5.59 -20.72
CA ALA A 87 2.55 -6.29 -19.89
C ALA A 87 1.81 -7.20 -18.88
N PRO A 88 2.32 -8.39 -18.57
CA PRO A 88 1.70 -9.29 -17.60
C PRO A 88 1.74 -8.71 -16.18
N GLU A 89 0.96 -9.31 -15.28
CA GLU A 89 1.15 -9.10 -13.84
C GLU A 89 2.60 -9.41 -13.45
N ARG A 90 3.16 -8.63 -12.52
CA ARG A 90 4.57 -8.67 -12.10
C ARG A 90 5.57 -8.28 -13.19
N GLY A 91 5.10 -7.79 -14.35
CA GLY A 91 5.94 -7.25 -15.42
C GLY A 91 6.26 -5.76 -15.23
N ALA A 92 6.78 -5.14 -16.30
CA ALA A 92 7.25 -3.74 -16.29
C ALA A 92 6.18 -2.74 -15.86
N ARG A 93 4.91 -2.93 -16.24
CA ARG A 93 3.80 -2.08 -15.79
C ARG A 93 3.70 -2.04 -14.26
N CYS A 94 3.87 -3.19 -13.58
CA CYS A 94 3.81 -3.25 -12.12
C CYS A 94 4.96 -2.49 -11.47
N SER A 95 6.18 -2.57 -12.00
CA SER A 95 7.32 -1.78 -11.52
C SER A 95 7.04 -0.28 -11.60
N LEU A 96 6.56 0.20 -12.74
CA LEU A 96 6.18 1.61 -12.94
C LEU A 96 5.05 2.04 -11.99
N CYS A 97 4.05 1.17 -11.79
CA CYS A 97 2.95 1.41 -10.86
C CYS A 97 3.46 1.56 -9.42
N PHE A 98 4.37 0.70 -8.96
CA PHE A 98 4.93 0.80 -7.63
C PHE A 98 5.79 2.05 -7.47
N GLU A 99 6.68 2.35 -8.41
CA GLU A 99 7.49 3.58 -8.36
C GLU A 99 6.62 4.84 -8.34
N TYR A 100 5.59 4.91 -9.16
CA TYR A 100 4.65 6.03 -9.19
C TYR A 100 4.03 6.27 -7.81
N ARG A 101 3.58 5.19 -7.17
CA ARG A 101 2.94 5.25 -5.86
C ARG A 101 3.94 5.59 -4.75
N PHE A 102 5.16 5.05 -4.79
CA PHE A 102 6.21 5.40 -3.83
C PHE A 102 6.65 6.85 -3.95
N ARG A 103 6.77 7.42 -5.16
CA ARG A 103 7.09 8.86 -5.33
C ARG A 103 6.06 9.74 -4.63
N ARG A 104 4.78 9.40 -4.73
CA ARG A 104 3.74 10.16 -4.04
C ARG A 104 3.77 9.96 -2.53
N ALA A 105 4.10 8.76 -2.06
CA ALA A 105 4.29 8.49 -0.63
C ALA A 105 5.51 9.23 -0.05
N VAL A 106 6.62 9.30 -0.78
CA VAL A 106 7.81 10.10 -0.40
C VAL A 106 7.45 11.57 -0.26
N LYS A 107 6.76 12.13 -1.26
CA LYS A 107 6.30 13.53 -1.20
C LYS A 107 5.40 13.77 0.03
N PHE A 108 4.44 12.90 0.27
CA PHE A 108 3.56 12.98 1.45
C PHE A 108 4.36 12.92 2.76
N ALA A 109 5.34 12.02 2.85
CA ALA A 109 6.17 11.88 4.03
C ALA A 109 6.96 13.15 4.33
N HIS A 110 7.60 13.77 3.33
CA HIS A 110 8.31 15.04 3.48
C HIS A 110 7.38 16.17 3.94
N GLU A 111 6.21 16.31 3.30
CA GLU A 111 5.23 17.36 3.62
C GLU A 111 4.68 17.25 5.04
N ASN A 112 4.68 16.04 5.62
CA ASN A 112 4.09 15.75 6.93
C ASN A 112 5.11 15.36 8.02
N GLY A 113 6.41 15.48 7.73
CA GLY A 113 7.49 15.24 8.69
C GLY A 113 7.68 13.78 9.08
N TYR A 114 7.36 12.84 8.20
CA TYR A 114 7.71 11.41 8.31
C TYR A 114 9.08 11.17 7.69
N ASN A 115 9.85 10.24 8.25
CA ASN A 115 11.22 9.96 7.84
C ASN A 115 11.45 8.51 7.38
N ALA A 116 10.39 7.70 7.39
CA ALA A 116 10.46 6.32 6.93
C ALA A 116 9.21 5.92 6.14
N ILE A 117 9.35 5.00 5.20
CA ILE A 117 8.26 4.39 4.43
C ILE A 117 8.33 2.89 4.56
N GLY A 118 7.20 2.28 4.88
CA GLY A 118 6.95 0.84 4.77
C GLY A 118 5.79 0.58 3.81
N SER A 119 5.61 -0.67 3.42
CA SER A 119 4.57 -1.04 2.47
C SER A 119 3.98 -2.41 2.76
N VAL A 120 2.70 -2.57 2.45
CA VAL A 120 2.02 -3.87 2.40
C VAL A 120 1.69 -4.31 0.96
N LEU A 121 2.23 -3.62 -0.03
CA LEU A 121 1.90 -3.91 -1.43
C LEU A 121 2.28 -5.32 -1.86
N GLY A 122 3.40 -5.85 -1.36
CA GLY A 122 3.88 -7.19 -1.66
C GLY A 122 3.17 -8.33 -0.94
N VAL A 123 2.30 -8.02 0.04
CA VAL A 123 1.52 -9.03 0.79
C VAL A 123 0.50 -9.76 -0.09
N SER A 124 0.02 -9.10 -1.13
CA SER A 124 -0.96 -9.67 -2.06
C SER A 124 -0.33 -10.76 -2.93
N ARG A 125 -1.05 -11.90 -3.11
CA ARG A 125 -0.67 -12.96 -4.05
C ARG A 125 -0.50 -12.52 -5.51
N HIS A 126 -1.03 -11.34 -5.87
CA HIS A 126 -0.94 -10.78 -7.23
C HIS A 126 0.35 -9.99 -7.45
N LYS A 127 1.16 -9.77 -6.41
CA LYS A 127 2.35 -8.92 -6.45
C LYS A 127 3.59 -9.71 -6.01
N ASP A 128 4.74 -9.22 -6.42
CA ASP A 128 6.04 -9.77 -6.03
C ASP A 128 6.70 -8.82 -5.03
N GLN A 129 7.08 -9.32 -3.85
CA GLN A 129 7.67 -8.50 -2.79
C GLN A 129 9.01 -7.92 -3.21
N SER A 130 9.85 -8.69 -3.89
CA SER A 130 11.17 -8.22 -4.35
C SER A 130 11.04 -7.10 -5.39
N GLN A 131 10.02 -7.15 -6.25
CA GLN A 131 9.71 -6.09 -7.20
C GLN A 131 9.22 -4.82 -6.49
N VAL A 132 8.42 -4.97 -5.43
CA VAL A 132 7.99 -3.84 -4.60
C VAL A 132 9.17 -3.18 -3.89
N ASP A 133 10.05 -3.99 -3.27
CA ASP A 133 11.24 -3.50 -2.57
C ASP A 133 12.21 -2.79 -3.51
N LEU A 134 12.41 -3.32 -4.71
CA LEU A 134 13.25 -2.68 -5.72
C LEU A 134 12.68 -1.33 -6.15
N ALA A 135 11.37 -1.25 -6.42
CA ALA A 135 10.71 -0.01 -6.79
C ALA A 135 10.81 1.05 -5.67
N ALA A 136 10.64 0.62 -4.42
CA ALA A 136 10.82 1.49 -3.27
C ALA A 136 12.26 2.00 -3.16
N THR A 137 13.24 1.12 -3.28
CA THR A 137 14.67 1.47 -3.22
C THR A 137 15.07 2.47 -4.31
N ASN A 138 14.52 2.33 -5.52
CA ASN A 138 14.78 3.24 -6.63
C ASN A 138 14.24 4.68 -6.37
N VAL A 139 13.24 4.81 -5.53
CA VAL A 139 12.52 6.08 -5.30
C VAL A 139 12.83 6.71 -3.95
N CYS A 140 13.03 5.91 -2.90
CA CYS A 140 13.19 6.39 -1.53
C CYS A 140 14.64 6.84 -1.22
N ASN A 141 15.26 7.65 -2.10
CA ASN A 141 16.67 8.06 -1.95
C ASN A 141 16.90 9.01 -0.76
N GLU A 142 15.90 9.81 -0.39
CA GLU A 142 15.99 10.83 0.66
C GLU A 142 15.24 10.43 1.94
N ILE A 143 14.55 9.29 1.91
CA ILE A 143 13.75 8.77 3.02
C ILE A 143 14.05 7.29 3.21
N GLN A 144 14.10 6.84 4.46
CA GLN A 144 14.41 5.44 4.74
C GLN A 144 13.27 4.53 4.28
N TYR A 145 13.54 3.59 3.37
CA TYR A 145 12.62 2.48 3.11
C TYR A 145 12.88 1.34 4.10
N LEU A 146 11.81 0.85 4.72
CA LEU A 146 11.85 -0.28 5.64
C LEU A 146 11.18 -1.50 4.98
N PRO A 147 11.94 -2.50 4.55
CA PRO A 147 11.40 -3.77 4.05
C PRO A 147 10.93 -4.64 5.24
N ILE A 148 9.82 -4.26 5.86
CA ILE A 148 9.30 -4.92 7.05
C ILE A 148 8.69 -6.27 6.64
N LYS A 149 9.12 -7.33 7.33
CA LYS A 149 8.49 -8.64 7.22
C LYS A 149 7.29 -8.69 8.16
N TRP A 150 6.11 -8.58 7.57
CA TRP A 150 4.85 -8.60 8.31
C TRP A 150 4.49 -10.01 8.80
N ASP A 151 3.80 -10.10 9.95
CA ASP A 151 3.29 -11.35 10.49
C ASP A 151 2.09 -11.86 9.66
N GLU A 152 2.36 -12.87 8.87
CA GLU A 152 1.37 -13.53 8.02
C GLU A 152 0.30 -14.25 8.85
N GLY A 153 0.67 -14.85 9.98
CA GLY A 153 -0.25 -15.54 10.88
C GLY A 153 -1.27 -14.60 11.47
N LEU A 154 -0.83 -13.45 11.97
CA LEU A 154 -1.69 -12.40 12.49
C LEU A 154 -2.65 -11.87 11.39
N ARG A 155 -2.15 -11.63 10.18
CA ARG A 155 -2.97 -11.20 9.05
C ARG A 155 -4.07 -12.22 8.74
N ILE A 156 -3.73 -13.51 8.68
CA ILE A 156 -4.69 -14.59 8.42
C ILE A 156 -5.74 -14.65 9.53
N GLN A 157 -5.32 -14.55 10.78
CA GLN A 157 -6.24 -14.58 11.93
C GLN A 157 -7.25 -13.44 11.85
N ILE A 158 -6.78 -12.20 11.64
CA ILE A 158 -7.66 -11.03 11.52
C ILE A 158 -8.62 -11.20 10.34
N ASN A 159 -8.13 -11.63 9.18
CA ASN A 159 -8.97 -11.83 8.00
C ASN A 159 -10.05 -12.92 8.19
N ARG A 160 -9.82 -13.92 9.04
CA ARG A 160 -10.82 -14.97 9.34
C ARG A 160 -11.95 -14.46 10.22
N THR A 161 -11.67 -13.48 11.07
CA THR A 161 -12.63 -12.93 12.04
C THR A 161 -13.25 -11.61 11.62
N SER A 162 -12.88 -11.09 10.45
CA SER A 162 -13.36 -9.81 9.91
C SER A 162 -14.24 -10.02 8.68
N ASP A 163 -15.23 -9.14 8.52
CA ASP A 163 -16.14 -9.11 7.36
C ASP A 163 -15.55 -8.34 6.18
N PHE A 164 -14.22 -8.38 6.01
CA PHE A 164 -13.56 -7.64 4.93
C PHE A 164 -14.01 -8.10 3.55
N TYR A 165 -14.28 -7.13 2.69
CA TYR A 165 -14.46 -7.36 1.28
C TYR A 165 -13.20 -8.01 0.68
N ARG A 166 -13.37 -9.16 0.05
CA ARG A 166 -12.27 -9.93 -0.53
C ARG A 166 -12.22 -9.71 -2.03
N GLN A 167 -11.24 -8.95 -2.46
CA GLN A 167 -10.97 -8.72 -3.87
C GLN A 167 -10.27 -9.93 -4.50
N ASN A 168 -10.57 -10.18 -5.78
CA ASN A 168 -10.03 -11.30 -6.55
C ASN A 168 -8.96 -10.88 -7.58
N TYR A 169 -8.57 -9.61 -7.64
CA TYR A 169 -7.52 -9.07 -8.50
C TYR A 169 -6.77 -7.95 -7.77
N CYS A 170 -5.62 -7.51 -8.32
CA CYS A 170 -4.78 -6.50 -7.67
C CYS A 170 -5.39 -5.09 -7.62
N GLY A 171 -6.42 -4.83 -8.40
CA GLY A 171 -7.07 -3.53 -8.57
C GLY A 171 -6.76 -2.85 -9.91
N CYS A 172 -5.64 -3.18 -10.55
CA CYS A 172 -5.23 -2.61 -11.83
C CYS A 172 -6.26 -2.92 -12.92
N GLU A 173 -6.69 -1.90 -13.69
CA GLU A 173 -7.65 -2.10 -14.79
C GLU A 173 -7.20 -3.10 -15.85
N PHE A 174 -5.87 -3.16 -16.10
CA PHE A 174 -5.28 -4.08 -17.07
C PHE A 174 -5.14 -5.51 -16.55
N SER A 175 -5.45 -5.76 -15.28
CA SER A 175 -5.47 -7.08 -14.65
C SER A 175 -6.89 -7.62 -14.46
N ILE A 176 -7.91 -6.89 -14.88
CA ILE A 176 -9.29 -7.35 -14.87
C ILE A 176 -9.42 -8.46 -15.92
N ARG A 177 -9.71 -9.68 -15.48
CA ARG A 177 -9.99 -10.79 -16.40
C ARG A 177 -11.33 -10.53 -17.05
N LYS A 178 -11.35 -10.39 -18.39
CA LYS A 178 -12.57 -10.43 -19.16
C LYS A 178 -13.10 -11.87 -19.05
N VAL A 179 -14.24 -12.02 -18.39
CA VAL A 179 -15.00 -13.28 -18.35
C VAL A 179 -15.64 -13.50 -19.71
#